data_7756b453d5bfe63faa6415d03d19eaf8
#
_entry.id   7756b453d5bfe63faa6415d03d19eaf8
#
_cell.length_a   1.000
_cell.length_b   1.000
_cell.length_c   1.000
_cell.angle_alpha   90.00
_cell.angle_beta   90.00
_cell.angle_gamma   90.00
#
_symmetry.space_group_name_H-M   'P 1'
#
loop_
_entity.id
_entity.type
_entity.pdbx_description
1 polymer ?
#
loop_
_entity_poly.entity_id
_entity_poly.type
_entity_poly.pdbx_seq_one_letter_code
_entity_poly.pdbx_strand_id
1 'polypeptide(L)'
;MSIANTAHSVVEPTSGTRRFAGSLVILYAVITMIPLVWIVLTSFKSPDDAISYPPKLVFQPSLEGYCNLVTTRSRQTPDFIQTLGPPQGHCDGIARERNMVVAGSSNYVPRFINSLIVAFGSTLLAVALGTLSAYGFSRFRVPLKDDLLFFILSTRMMPPIAVAIPIYLMYRSIGLSDTRLGMILLYTSVNVSLAVWLLKGFIDEIPREYEEAAMIDGYTRFQAFVKVVLPQATTGIAATAIFCLIFAWNEYAFAVLLTSGNAQTAPPFIPIIIGEGGQDWPAVAAGTTLFLVPIVVFTVLLRKHLLRGITFGAVRK
;
A
#
# COMPACT_ATOMS: atom_id res chain seq x y z
N MET A 1 -23.52 43.57 -37.63
CA MET A 1 -23.96 42.18 -37.43
C MET A 1 -23.14 41.61 -36.27
N SER A 2 -23.74 41.63 -35.07
CA SER A 2 -23.07 41.26 -33.78
C SER A 2 -23.10 39.74 -33.63
N ILE A 3 -21.93 39.11 -33.60
CA ILE A 3 -21.81 37.71 -33.26
C ILE A 3 -21.88 37.64 -31.71
N ALA A 4 -23.04 37.23 -31.22
CA ALA A 4 -23.25 36.97 -29.81
C ALA A 4 -22.31 35.85 -29.34
N ASN A 5 -21.40 36.20 -28.45
CA ASN A 5 -20.56 35.33 -27.69
C ASN A 5 -21.47 34.49 -26.75
N THR A 6 -21.83 33.29 -27.14
CA THR A 6 -22.47 32.30 -26.25
C THR A 6 -21.36 31.77 -25.30
N ALA A 7 -21.04 32.57 -24.29
CA ALA A 7 -20.33 32.03 -23.14
C ALA A 7 -21.21 30.92 -22.54
N HIS A 8 -20.71 29.66 -22.57
CA HIS A 8 -21.26 28.61 -21.77
C HIS A 8 -21.19 29.05 -20.30
N SER A 9 -22.30 29.54 -19.78
CA SER A 9 -22.45 29.79 -18.37
C SER A 9 -22.37 28.44 -17.68
N VAL A 10 -21.27 28.16 -16.98
CA VAL A 10 -21.18 27.08 -16.03
C VAL A 10 -22.28 27.38 -15.01
N VAL A 11 -23.38 26.64 -15.05
CA VAL A 11 -24.47 26.77 -14.10
C VAL A 11 -23.90 26.35 -12.75
N GLU A 12 -23.55 27.34 -11.94
CA GLU A 12 -23.15 27.06 -10.56
C GLU A 12 -24.31 26.38 -9.85
N PRO A 13 -24.08 25.20 -9.22
CA PRO A 13 -25.14 24.48 -8.55
C PRO A 13 -25.74 25.35 -7.43
N THR A 14 -27.06 25.38 -7.32
CA THR A 14 -27.75 26.12 -6.27
C THR A 14 -27.24 25.71 -4.88
N SER A 15 -27.37 26.61 -3.90
CA SER A 15 -26.93 26.32 -2.52
C SER A 15 -27.59 25.04 -1.95
N GLY A 16 -28.82 24.74 -2.38
CA GLY A 16 -29.53 23.51 -2.03
C GLY A 16 -28.87 22.26 -2.64
N THR A 17 -28.58 22.28 -3.94
CA THR A 17 -27.89 21.18 -4.65
C THR A 17 -26.51 20.92 -4.06
N ARG A 18 -25.76 21.98 -3.72
CA ARG A 18 -24.44 21.88 -3.10
C ARG A 18 -24.49 21.24 -1.71
N ARG A 19 -25.49 21.63 -0.88
CA ARG A 19 -25.69 21.02 0.44
C ARG A 19 -26.11 19.56 0.32
N PHE A 20 -27.04 19.24 -0.57
CA PHE A 20 -27.48 17.86 -0.82
C PHE A 20 -26.32 16.97 -1.30
N ALA A 21 -25.56 17.42 -2.28
CA ALA A 21 -24.38 16.70 -2.76
C ALA A 21 -23.33 16.52 -1.64
N GLY A 22 -23.08 17.57 -0.84
CA GLY A 22 -22.20 17.51 0.32
C GLY A 22 -22.66 16.49 1.36
N SER A 23 -23.97 16.43 1.66
CA SER A 23 -24.54 15.45 2.59
C SER A 23 -24.39 14.01 2.09
N LEU A 24 -24.57 13.78 0.78
CA LEU A 24 -24.36 12.45 0.18
C LEU A 24 -22.90 12.02 0.29
N VAL A 25 -21.95 12.92 0.04
CA VAL A 25 -20.50 12.62 0.17
C VAL A 25 -20.16 12.30 1.62
N ILE A 26 -20.68 13.07 2.59
CA ILE A 26 -20.45 12.81 4.02
C ILE A 26 -21.07 11.45 4.42
N LEU A 27 -22.30 11.18 4.00
CA LEU A 27 -22.95 9.91 4.28
C LEU A 27 -22.15 8.73 3.72
N TYR A 28 -21.69 8.83 2.47
CA TYR A 28 -20.84 7.81 1.86
C TYR A 28 -19.52 7.63 2.64
N ALA A 29 -18.88 8.72 3.05
CA ALA A 29 -17.65 8.67 3.84
C ALA A 29 -17.88 8.00 5.20
N VAL A 30 -18.98 8.29 5.88
CA VAL A 30 -19.34 7.65 7.15
C VAL A 30 -19.55 6.15 6.96
N ILE A 31 -20.33 5.74 5.94
CA ILE A 31 -20.58 4.32 5.67
C ILE A 31 -19.28 3.57 5.37
N THR A 32 -18.39 4.15 4.58
CA THR A 32 -17.09 3.53 4.25
C THR A 32 -16.12 3.47 5.44
N MET A 33 -16.29 4.34 6.43
CA MET A 33 -15.51 4.32 7.67
C MET A 33 -15.98 3.23 8.66
N ILE A 34 -17.22 2.78 8.60
CA ILE A 34 -17.77 1.79 9.55
C ILE A 34 -16.90 0.53 9.66
N PRO A 35 -16.53 -0.17 8.56
CA PRO A 35 -15.70 -1.37 8.67
C PRO A 35 -14.30 -1.08 9.23
N LEU A 36 -13.70 0.07 8.92
CA LEU A 36 -12.40 0.44 9.44
C LEU A 36 -12.45 0.70 10.96
N VAL A 37 -13.47 1.44 11.40
CA VAL A 37 -13.72 1.68 12.83
C VAL A 37 -13.98 0.35 13.54
N TRP A 38 -14.74 -0.57 12.92
CA TRP A 38 -15.02 -1.88 13.49
C TRP A 38 -13.74 -2.70 13.69
N ILE A 39 -12.82 -2.71 12.73
CA ILE A 39 -11.52 -3.37 12.85
C ILE A 39 -10.72 -2.78 14.02
N VAL A 40 -10.64 -1.44 14.10
CA VAL A 40 -9.94 -0.76 15.19
C VAL A 40 -10.57 -1.07 16.54
N LEU A 41 -11.89 -1.03 16.66
CA LEU A 41 -12.58 -1.41 17.89
C LEU A 41 -12.33 -2.88 18.27
N THR A 42 -12.37 -3.79 17.30
CA THR A 42 -12.13 -5.21 17.52
C THR A 42 -10.71 -5.49 18.01
N SER A 43 -9.72 -4.68 17.63
CA SER A 43 -8.34 -4.83 18.10
C SER A 43 -8.19 -4.60 19.62
N PHE A 44 -9.15 -3.92 20.25
CA PHE A 44 -9.19 -3.65 21.69
C PHE A 44 -10.19 -4.53 22.45
N LYS A 45 -10.86 -5.48 21.78
CA LYS A 45 -11.73 -6.44 22.46
C LYS A 45 -10.96 -7.61 23.03
N SER A 46 -11.54 -8.27 24.04
CA SER A 46 -11.13 -9.61 24.43
C SER A 46 -11.54 -10.63 23.35
N PRO A 47 -10.91 -11.83 23.27
CA PRO A 47 -11.34 -12.87 22.33
C PRO A 47 -12.82 -13.24 22.47
N ASP A 48 -13.35 -13.28 23.71
CA ASP A 48 -14.75 -13.62 23.99
C ASP A 48 -15.71 -12.53 23.50
N ASP A 49 -15.33 -11.25 23.67
CA ASP A 49 -16.14 -10.13 23.19
C ASP A 49 -16.10 -9.97 21.67
N ALA A 50 -15.01 -10.39 21.04
CA ALA A 50 -14.86 -10.29 19.59
C ALA A 50 -15.78 -11.25 18.83
N ILE A 51 -16.07 -12.43 19.40
CA ILE A 51 -16.94 -13.47 18.81
C ILE A 51 -18.35 -13.48 19.40
N SER A 52 -18.67 -12.56 20.32
CA SER A 52 -19.99 -12.52 20.98
C SER A 52 -21.13 -12.27 19.99
N TYR A 53 -22.25 -12.96 20.24
CA TYR A 53 -23.49 -12.71 19.51
C TYR A 53 -24.63 -12.35 20.51
N PRO A 54 -25.32 -11.21 20.35
CA PRO A 54 -25.11 -10.17 19.34
C PRO A 54 -23.76 -9.44 19.53
N PRO A 55 -23.23 -8.78 18.45
CA PRO A 55 -21.94 -8.08 18.50
C PRO A 55 -21.93 -6.98 19.58
N LYS A 56 -20.98 -7.03 20.50
CA LYS A 56 -20.86 -6.03 21.56
C LYS A 56 -20.24 -4.74 21.02
N LEU A 57 -20.96 -3.62 21.17
CA LEU A 57 -20.46 -2.28 20.87
C LEU A 57 -19.79 -1.64 22.09
N VAL A 58 -20.29 -1.94 23.29
CA VAL A 58 -19.72 -1.49 24.56
C VAL A 58 -19.02 -2.68 25.22
N PHE A 59 -17.72 -2.54 25.46
CA PHE A 59 -16.85 -3.57 26.01
C PHE A 59 -15.76 -2.92 26.87
N GLN A 60 -15.06 -3.70 27.69
CA GLN A 60 -13.88 -3.23 28.40
C GLN A 60 -12.66 -3.30 27.48
N PRO A 61 -11.98 -2.18 27.19
CA PRO A 61 -10.80 -2.19 26.33
C PRO A 61 -9.70 -3.07 26.90
N SER A 62 -9.14 -3.96 26.07
CA SER A 62 -8.05 -4.84 26.39
C SER A 62 -6.94 -4.72 25.35
N LEU A 63 -5.69 -4.87 25.77
CA LEU A 63 -4.55 -4.98 24.87
C LEU A 63 -4.21 -6.44 24.52
N GLU A 64 -5.10 -7.38 24.85
CA GLU A 64 -4.89 -8.80 24.63
C GLU A 64 -4.60 -9.13 23.14
N GLY A 65 -5.35 -8.51 22.20
CA GLY A 65 -5.11 -8.69 20.76
C GLY A 65 -3.71 -8.25 20.33
N TYR A 66 -3.20 -7.14 20.84
CA TYR A 66 -1.85 -6.67 20.56
C TYR A 66 -0.77 -7.58 21.21
N CYS A 67 -1.02 -8.04 22.43
CA CYS A 67 -0.14 -8.99 23.08
C CYS A 67 -0.09 -10.34 22.35
N ASN A 68 -1.25 -10.86 21.90
CA ASN A 68 -1.33 -12.09 21.10
C ASN A 68 -0.65 -11.94 19.74
N LEU A 69 -0.70 -10.73 19.16
CA LEU A 69 -0.05 -10.43 17.89
C LEU A 69 1.49 -10.52 17.97
N VAL A 70 2.08 -10.05 19.09
CA VAL A 70 3.53 -9.94 19.22
C VAL A 70 4.18 -11.07 20.03
N THR A 71 3.40 -11.92 20.70
CA THR A 71 3.88 -13.04 21.49
C THR A 71 3.31 -14.38 21.00
N THR A 72 4.11 -15.42 21.11
CA THR A 72 3.64 -16.81 21.00
C THR A 72 3.31 -17.31 22.39
N ARG A 73 2.20 -18.02 22.56
CA ARG A 73 1.70 -18.48 23.86
C ARG A 73 1.44 -19.98 23.83
N SER A 74 1.58 -20.60 25.00
CA SER A 74 1.25 -22.01 25.22
C SER A 74 0.35 -22.13 26.45
N ARG A 75 -0.67 -22.98 26.35
CA ARG A 75 -1.58 -23.27 27.45
C ARG A 75 -0.86 -24.10 28.48
N GLN A 76 -1.12 -23.79 29.76
CA GLN A 76 -0.57 -24.50 30.91
C GLN A 76 -1.69 -24.85 31.90
N THR A 77 -1.41 -25.78 32.78
CA THR A 77 -2.33 -26.11 33.88
C THR A 77 -2.37 -24.95 34.90
N PRO A 78 -3.52 -24.69 35.55
CA PRO A 78 -3.60 -23.66 36.59
C PRO A 78 -2.57 -23.83 37.71
N ASP A 79 -2.30 -25.08 38.09
CA ASP A 79 -1.31 -25.42 39.12
C ASP A 79 0.10 -25.00 38.70
N PHE A 80 0.46 -25.20 37.42
CA PHE A 80 1.75 -24.77 36.90
C PHE A 80 1.87 -23.24 36.93
N ILE A 81 0.81 -22.52 36.54
CA ILE A 81 0.80 -21.05 36.57
C ILE A 81 1.05 -20.50 37.99
N GLN A 82 0.47 -21.16 39.02
CA GLN A 82 0.66 -20.77 40.41
C GLN A 82 2.12 -20.98 40.91
N THR A 83 2.86 -21.92 40.32
CA THR A 83 4.27 -22.15 40.65
C THR A 83 5.21 -21.10 40.06
N LEU A 84 4.73 -20.33 39.07
CA LEU A 84 5.53 -19.28 38.45
C LEU A 84 5.62 -18.06 39.36
N GLY A 85 6.77 -17.41 39.37
CA GLY A 85 6.96 -16.12 40.02
C GLY A 85 6.06 -15.02 39.43
N PRO A 86 6.18 -13.75 39.86
CA PRO A 86 5.36 -12.66 39.35
C PRO A 86 5.50 -12.51 37.82
N PRO A 87 4.44 -12.00 37.11
CA PRO A 87 4.46 -11.82 35.66
C PRO A 87 5.62 -10.93 35.20
N GLN A 88 6.30 -11.32 34.12
CA GLN A 88 7.44 -10.60 33.56
C GLN A 88 7.01 -9.53 32.54
N GLY A 89 5.91 -8.84 32.81
CA GLY A 89 5.41 -7.75 31.97
C GLY A 89 3.92 -7.86 31.67
N HIS A 90 3.39 -6.85 31.00
CA HIS A 90 1.95 -6.72 30.77
C HIS A 90 1.37 -7.90 29.95
N CYS A 91 2.04 -8.30 28.90
CA CYS A 91 1.56 -9.41 28.05
C CYS A 91 1.64 -10.77 28.74
N ASP A 92 2.61 -11.00 29.62
CA ASP A 92 2.70 -12.21 30.44
C ASP A 92 1.58 -12.23 31.49
N GLY A 93 1.26 -11.08 32.10
CA GLY A 93 0.12 -10.95 33.02
C GLY A 93 -1.19 -11.35 32.36
N ILE A 94 -1.51 -10.75 31.20
CA ILE A 94 -2.73 -11.07 30.43
C ILE A 94 -2.75 -12.56 30.01
N ALA A 95 -1.60 -13.13 29.63
CA ALA A 95 -1.53 -14.54 29.26
C ALA A 95 -1.88 -15.46 30.43
N ARG A 96 -1.35 -15.16 31.62
CA ARG A 96 -1.60 -15.98 32.84
C ARG A 96 -3.04 -15.94 33.33
N GLU A 97 -3.76 -14.83 33.13
CA GLU A 97 -5.21 -14.74 33.41
C GLU A 97 -6.02 -15.77 32.61
N ARG A 98 -5.48 -16.22 31.47
CA ARG A 98 -6.09 -17.25 30.61
C ARG A 98 -5.41 -18.61 30.71
N ASN A 99 -4.63 -18.86 31.76
CA ASN A 99 -3.85 -20.09 31.93
C ASN A 99 -2.85 -20.33 30.78
N MET A 100 -2.24 -19.26 30.26
CA MET A 100 -1.23 -19.31 29.22
C MET A 100 0.09 -18.72 29.70
N VAL A 101 1.18 -19.14 29.09
CA VAL A 101 2.54 -18.61 29.31
C VAL A 101 3.08 -18.10 27.98
N VAL A 102 3.75 -16.96 28.01
CA VAL A 102 4.47 -16.42 26.85
C VAL A 102 5.67 -17.33 26.56
N ALA A 103 5.65 -18.02 25.43
CA ALA A 103 6.72 -18.90 24.98
C ALA A 103 7.81 -18.19 24.17
N GLY A 104 7.51 -17.02 23.63
CA GLY A 104 8.46 -16.24 22.84
C GLY A 104 7.81 -15.12 22.03
N SER A 105 8.58 -14.52 21.14
CA SER A 105 8.06 -13.51 20.18
C SER A 105 7.35 -14.17 19.01
N SER A 106 6.27 -13.53 18.55
CA SER A 106 5.59 -13.97 17.31
C SER A 106 6.38 -13.51 16.07
N ASN A 107 5.99 -14.09 14.94
CA ASN A 107 6.59 -13.73 13.66
C ASN A 107 5.97 -12.48 13.00
N TYR A 108 5.05 -11.76 13.64
CA TYR A 108 4.40 -10.59 13.05
C TYR A 108 5.37 -9.44 12.75
N VAL A 109 6.20 -9.08 13.73
CA VAL A 109 7.13 -7.95 13.60
C VAL A 109 8.13 -8.16 12.45
N PRO A 110 8.81 -9.30 12.32
CA PRO A 110 9.65 -9.58 11.16
C PRO A 110 8.90 -9.47 9.83
N ARG A 111 7.66 -9.96 9.75
CA ARG A 111 6.85 -9.90 8.52
C ARG A 111 6.39 -8.48 8.18
N PHE A 112 6.07 -7.70 9.18
CA PHE A 112 5.76 -6.28 9.02
C PHE A 112 6.98 -5.51 8.48
N ILE A 113 8.17 -5.77 9.02
CA ILE A 113 9.43 -5.20 8.52
C ILE A 113 9.71 -5.64 7.07
N ASN A 114 9.44 -6.91 6.75
CA ASN A 114 9.54 -7.39 5.36
C ASN A 114 8.61 -6.60 4.42
N SER A 115 7.36 -6.36 4.85
CA SER A 115 6.44 -5.52 4.06
C SER A 115 7.00 -4.13 3.80
N LEU A 116 7.58 -3.48 4.81
CA LEU A 116 8.22 -2.17 4.65
C LEU A 116 9.37 -2.24 3.63
N ILE A 117 10.32 -3.17 3.83
CA ILE A 117 11.50 -3.30 2.97
C ILE A 117 11.09 -3.60 1.52
N VAL A 118 10.18 -4.54 1.31
CA VAL A 118 9.75 -4.97 -0.02
C VAL A 118 8.95 -3.86 -0.72
N ALA A 119 7.99 -3.24 -0.03
CA ALA A 119 7.15 -2.20 -0.63
C ALA A 119 7.96 -0.94 -0.99
N PHE A 120 8.82 -0.47 -0.07
CA PHE A 120 9.66 0.70 -0.34
C PHE A 120 10.74 0.42 -1.38
N GLY A 121 11.43 -0.71 -1.26
CA GLY A 121 12.48 -1.10 -2.21
C GLY A 121 11.95 -1.24 -3.63
N SER A 122 10.83 -1.94 -3.80
CA SER A 122 10.20 -2.10 -5.12
C SER A 122 9.63 -0.79 -5.67
N THR A 123 9.05 0.05 -4.82
CA THR A 123 8.55 1.37 -5.23
C THR A 123 9.67 2.27 -5.72
N LEU A 124 10.78 2.36 -4.96
CA LEU A 124 11.93 3.16 -5.34
C LEU A 124 12.49 2.73 -6.71
N LEU A 125 12.69 1.42 -6.90
CA LEU A 125 13.19 0.88 -8.16
C LEU A 125 12.19 1.09 -9.31
N ALA A 126 10.90 0.83 -9.09
CA ALA A 126 9.87 1.00 -10.12
C ALA A 126 9.75 2.46 -10.56
N VAL A 127 9.78 3.41 -9.63
CA VAL A 127 9.72 4.85 -9.93
C VAL A 127 10.99 5.32 -10.63
N ALA A 128 12.17 4.87 -10.18
CA ALA A 128 13.43 5.23 -10.84
C ALA A 128 13.49 4.73 -12.29
N LEU A 129 13.23 3.44 -12.50
CA LEU A 129 13.19 2.84 -13.84
C LEU A 129 12.06 3.42 -14.70
N GLY A 130 10.89 3.63 -14.09
CA GLY A 130 9.74 4.26 -14.74
C GLY A 130 10.02 5.67 -15.20
N THR A 131 10.71 6.49 -14.38
CA THR A 131 11.08 7.87 -14.73
C THR A 131 12.06 7.89 -15.91
N LEU A 132 13.09 7.06 -15.89
CA LEU A 132 14.05 6.96 -16.98
C LEU A 132 13.39 6.49 -18.28
N SER A 133 12.56 5.47 -18.21
CA SER A 133 11.81 4.95 -19.37
C SER A 133 10.80 5.98 -19.91
N ALA A 134 10.05 6.63 -19.03
CA ALA A 134 9.10 7.68 -19.39
C ALA A 134 9.78 8.86 -20.08
N TYR A 135 10.92 9.30 -19.57
CA TYR A 135 11.74 10.33 -20.23
C TYR A 135 12.21 9.87 -21.60
N GLY A 136 12.68 8.62 -21.72
CA GLY A 136 13.06 8.03 -23.00
C GLY A 136 11.92 8.07 -24.02
N PHE A 137 10.75 7.59 -23.66
CA PHE A 137 9.55 7.60 -24.52
C PHE A 137 9.02 9.02 -24.82
N SER A 138 9.23 9.98 -23.94
CA SER A 138 8.77 11.35 -24.12
C SER A 138 9.69 12.18 -25.03
N ARG A 139 11.00 12.01 -24.93
CA ARG A 139 12.01 12.89 -25.55
C ARG A 139 12.69 12.30 -26.77
N PHE A 140 12.78 10.98 -26.88
CA PHE A 140 13.46 10.34 -27.99
C PHE A 140 12.47 9.77 -29.01
N ARG A 141 12.95 9.61 -30.23
CA ARG A 141 12.21 8.90 -31.29
C ARG A 141 12.42 7.40 -31.10
N VAL A 142 11.45 6.73 -30.47
CA VAL A 142 11.47 5.29 -30.25
C VAL A 142 10.62 4.62 -31.34
N PRO A 143 11.16 3.68 -32.13
CA PRO A 143 10.36 2.89 -33.08
C PRO A 143 9.27 2.12 -32.33
N LEU A 144 8.09 1.97 -32.94
CA LEU A 144 6.94 1.26 -32.37
C LEU A 144 6.54 1.74 -30.93
N LYS A 145 6.73 3.05 -30.67
CA LYS A 145 6.53 3.65 -29.35
C LYS A 145 5.18 3.30 -28.75
N ASP A 146 4.12 3.45 -29.51
CA ASP A 146 2.75 3.25 -29.01
C ASP A 146 2.47 1.76 -28.76
N ASP A 147 2.98 0.87 -29.59
CA ASP A 147 2.87 -0.58 -29.41
C ASP A 147 3.65 -1.04 -28.17
N LEU A 148 4.86 -0.49 -27.96
CA LEU A 148 5.67 -0.78 -26.76
C LEU A 148 5.00 -0.29 -25.48
N LEU A 149 4.43 0.92 -25.50
CA LEU A 149 3.69 1.47 -24.36
C LEU A 149 2.43 0.65 -24.06
N PHE A 150 1.71 0.24 -25.12
CA PHE A 150 0.57 -0.64 -24.98
C PHE A 150 0.97 -2.02 -24.44
N PHE A 151 2.06 -2.58 -24.93
CA PHE A 151 2.59 -3.86 -24.45
C PHE A 151 2.98 -3.77 -22.95
N ILE A 152 3.73 -2.71 -22.56
CA ILE A 152 4.11 -2.47 -21.16
C ILE A 152 2.85 -2.39 -20.27
N LEU A 153 1.82 -1.66 -20.70
CA LEU A 153 0.59 -1.54 -19.92
C LEU A 153 -0.19 -2.86 -19.88
N SER A 154 -0.22 -3.62 -20.97
CA SER A 154 -0.94 -4.88 -21.06
C SER A 154 -0.40 -5.97 -20.13
N THR A 155 0.90 -5.91 -19.79
CA THR A 155 1.48 -6.84 -18.80
C THR A 155 0.81 -6.72 -17.44
N ARG A 156 0.30 -5.54 -17.08
CA ARG A 156 -0.42 -5.32 -15.82
C ARG A 156 -1.84 -5.88 -15.82
N MET A 157 -2.44 -6.08 -17.01
CA MET A 157 -3.78 -6.65 -17.13
C MET A 157 -3.79 -8.18 -16.92
N MET A 158 -2.61 -8.80 -16.88
CA MET A 158 -2.48 -10.23 -16.69
C MET A 158 -2.86 -10.62 -15.25
N PRO A 159 -3.81 -11.55 -15.04
CA PRO A 159 -4.17 -11.99 -13.70
C PRO A 159 -2.97 -12.62 -13.00
N PRO A 160 -2.65 -12.23 -11.75
CA PRO A 160 -1.51 -12.79 -11.00
C PRO A 160 -1.52 -14.32 -10.96
N ILE A 161 -2.69 -14.91 -10.82
CA ILE A 161 -2.85 -16.37 -10.74
C ILE A 161 -2.44 -17.09 -12.04
N ALA A 162 -2.60 -16.46 -13.20
CA ALA A 162 -2.24 -17.06 -14.49
C ALA A 162 -0.71 -17.21 -14.66
N VAL A 163 0.06 -16.28 -14.08
CA VAL A 163 1.53 -16.27 -14.16
C VAL A 163 2.19 -16.83 -12.90
N ALA A 164 1.42 -17.15 -11.88
CA ALA A 164 1.87 -17.56 -10.57
C ALA A 164 2.79 -18.78 -10.61
N ILE A 165 2.36 -19.86 -11.28
CA ILE A 165 3.12 -21.12 -11.36
C ILE A 165 4.42 -20.94 -12.15
N PRO A 166 4.41 -20.37 -13.38
CA PRO A 166 5.66 -20.09 -14.10
C PRO A 166 6.65 -19.26 -13.31
N ILE A 167 6.19 -18.18 -12.66
CA ILE A 167 7.05 -17.32 -11.84
C ILE A 167 7.61 -18.10 -10.64
N TYR A 168 6.80 -18.89 -9.95
CA TYR A 168 7.26 -19.72 -8.84
C TYR A 168 8.36 -20.70 -9.27
N LEU A 169 8.17 -21.42 -10.38
CA LEU A 169 9.17 -22.36 -10.89
C LEU A 169 10.47 -21.65 -11.31
N MET A 170 10.36 -20.51 -11.97
CA MET A 170 11.50 -19.68 -12.33
C MET A 170 12.27 -19.20 -11.07
N TYR A 171 11.56 -18.66 -10.09
CA TYR A 171 12.16 -18.16 -8.85
C TYR A 171 12.85 -19.25 -8.05
N ARG A 172 12.24 -20.45 -8.03
CA ARG A 172 12.84 -21.62 -7.40
C ARG A 172 14.12 -22.07 -8.10
N SER A 173 14.15 -22.05 -9.44
CA SER A 173 15.32 -22.49 -10.21
C SER A 173 16.52 -21.53 -10.07
N ILE A 174 16.28 -20.22 -9.90
CA ILE A 174 17.32 -19.22 -9.75
C ILE A 174 17.61 -18.83 -8.28
N GLY A 175 16.98 -19.53 -7.31
CA GLY A 175 17.23 -19.31 -5.88
C GLY A 175 16.66 -18.00 -5.30
N LEU A 176 15.68 -17.38 -5.95
CA LEU A 176 15.02 -16.16 -5.48
C LEU A 176 13.74 -16.42 -4.68
N SER A 177 13.27 -17.68 -4.60
CA SER A 177 12.12 -18.06 -3.78
C SER A 177 12.38 -17.76 -2.30
N ASP A 178 11.38 -17.24 -1.58
CA ASP A 178 11.44 -16.83 -0.16
C ASP A 178 12.60 -15.88 0.17
N THR A 179 12.91 -14.95 -0.76
CA THR A 179 13.91 -13.90 -0.55
C THR A 179 13.29 -12.51 -0.69
N ARG A 180 13.74 -11.54 0.14
CA ARG A 180 13.34 -10.14 0.03
C ARG A 180 13.70 -9.56 -1.34
N LEU A 181 14.88 -9.91 -1.85
CA LEU A 181 15.32 -9.45 -3.18
C LEU A 181 14.38 -9.95 -4.28
N GLY A 182 14.01 -11.24 -4.25
CA GLY A 182 13.05 -11.80 -5.19
C GLY A 182 11.73 -11.03 -5.17
N MET A 183 11.17 -10.76 -3.99
CA MET A 183 9.94 -9.99 -3.86
C MET A 183 10.08 -8.54 -4.35
N ILE A 184 11.20 -7.87 -4.05
CA ILE A 184 11.48 -6.51 -4.55
C ILE A 184 11.53 -6.51 -6.08
N LEU A 185 12.24 -7.44 -6.71
CA LEU A 185 12.33 -7.52 -8.17
C LEU A 185 10.98 -7.80 -8.82
N LEU A 186 10.19 -8.70 -8.27
CA LEU A 186 8.86 -9.02 -8.78
C LEU A 186 7.92 -7.81 -8.70
N TYR A 187 7.83 -7.19 -7.52
CA TYR A 187 6.95 -6.03 -7.35
C TYR A 187 7.43 -4.83 -8.17
N THR A 188 8.74 -4.70 -8.39
CA THR A 188 9.30 -3.71 -9.33
C THR A 188 8.81 -3.98 -10.73
N SER A 189 8.90 -5.21 -11.22
CA SER A 189 8.49 -5.56 -12.60
C SER A 189 7.00 -5.31 -12.84
N VAL A 190 6.14 -5.58 -11.84
CA VAL A 190 4.70 -5.30 -11.91
C VAL A 190 4.41 -3.80 -11.87
N ASN A 191 5.12 -3.05 -11.04
CA ASN A 191 4.85 -1.62 -10.83
C ASN A 191 5.51 -0.71 -11.87
N VAL A 192 6.60 -1.14 -12.53
CA VAL A 192 7.29 -0.31 -13.52
C VAL A 192 6.38 0.05 -14.70
N SER A 193 5.48 -0.84 -15.10
CA SER A 193 4.51 -0.58 -16.17
C SER A 193 3.59 0.59 -15.85
N LEU A 194 3.07 0.64 -14.63
CA LEU A 194 2.27 1.77 -14.14
C LEU A 194 3.11 3.04 -14.04
N ALA A 195 4.33 2.93 -13.51
CA ALA A 195 5.22 4.06 -13.34
C ALA A 195 5.58 4.71 -14.69
N VAL A 196 5.90 3.91 -15.71
CA VAL A 196 6.19 4.42 -17.07
C VAL A 196 4.99 5.16 -17.62
N TRP A 197 3.81 4.60 -17.51
CA TRP A 197 2.60 5.18 -18.09
C TRP A 197 2.22 6.50 -17.43
N LEU A 198 2.19 6.55 -16.10
CA LEU A 198 1.87 7.77 -15.36
C LEU A 198 2.93 8.85 -15.57
N LEU A 199 4.21 8.52 -15.40
CA LEU A 199 5.31 9.47 -15.49
C LEU A 199 5.48 10.02 -16.90
N LYS A 200 5.20 9.20 -17.93
CA LYS A 200 5.20 9.70 -19.31
C LYS A 200 4.17 10.81 -19.50
N GLY A 201 2.95 10.66 -18.95
CA GLY A 201 1.95 11.72 -19.00
C GLY A 201 2.45 13.01 -18.37
N PHE A 202 3.06 12.96 -17.18
CA PHE A 202 3.61 14.15 -16.53
C PHE A 202 4.80 14.77 -17.27
N ILE A 203 5.70 13.95 -17.83
CA ILE A 203 6.87 14.45 -18.56
C ILE A 203 6.48 15.04 -19.91
N ASP A 204 5.45 14.50 -20.57
CA ASP A 204 4.93 15.05 -21.83
C ASP A 204 4.34 16.46 -21.67
N GLU A 205 3.83 16.81 -20.48
CA GLU A 205 3.30 18.14 -20.18
C GLU A 205 4.40 19.19 -19.97
N ILE A 206 5.65 18.78 -19.74
CA ILE A 206 6.78 19.70 -19.59
C ILE A 206 7.25 20.16 -20.98
N PRO A 207 7.21 21.46 -21.30
CA PRO A 207 7.66 22.01 -22.58
C PRO A 207 9.13 21.65 -22.87
N ARG A 208 9.38 21.22 -24.10
CA ARG A 208 10.75 20.81 -24.53
C ARG A 208 11.72 21.97 -24.55
N GLU A 209 11.19 23.16 -24.74
CA GLU A 209 11.94 24.42 -24.82
C GLU A 209 12.78 24.67 -23.57
N TYR A 210 12.35 24.19 -22.40
CA TYR A 210 13.14 24.31 -21.16
C TYR A 210 14.41 23.47 -21.19
N GLU A 211 14.34 22.29 -21.78
CA GLU A 211 15.50 21.42 -21.93
C GLU A 211 16.43 21.95 -23.04
N GLU A 212 15.85 22.44 -24.13
CA GLU A 212 16.57 23.03 -25.26
C GLU A 212 17.34 24.27 -24.84
N ALA A 213 16.71 25.17 -24.06
CA ALA A 213 17.36 26.34 -23.49
C ALA A 213 18.57 25.94 -22.59
N ALA A 214 18.38 24.97 -21.72
CA ALA A 214 19.47 24.46 -20.88
C ALA A 214 20.62 23.87 -21.70
N MET A 215 20.32 23.20 -22.80
CA MET A 215 21.37 22.67 -23.71
C MET A 215 22.11 23.78 -24.47
N ILE A 216 21.43 24.89 -24.79
CA ILE A 216 22.08 26.08 -25.36
C ILE A 216 23.04 26.71 -24.32
N ASP A 217 22.67 26.69 -23.03
CA ASP A 217 23.51 27.13 -21.91
C ASP A 217 24.69 26.19 -21.61
N GLY A 218 24.86 25.13 -22.41
CA GLY A 218 26.00 24.20 -22.33
C GLY A 218 25.74 22.97 -21.45
N TYR A 219 24.53 22.73 -20.98
CA TYR A 219 24.20 21.49 -20.27
C TYR A 219 24.14 20.30 -21.24
N THR A 220 24.67 19.16 -20.79
CA THR A 220 24.41 17.90 -21.48
C THR A 220 22.95 17.50 -21.33
N ARG A 221 22.44 16.64 -22.21
CA ARG A 221 21.05 16.13 -22.13
C ARG A 221 20.72 15.48 -20.78
N PHE A 222 21.67 14.74 -20.21
CA PHE A 222 21.50 14.15 -18.87
C PHE A 222 21.45 15.20 -17.77
N GLN A 223 22.26 16.25 -17.89
CA GLN A 223 22.19 17.40 -16.95
C GLN A 223 20.87 18.16 -17.08
N ALA A 224 20.37 18.39 -18.30
CA ALA A 224 19.05 18.98 -18.52
C ALA A 224 17.94 18.11 -17.92
N PHE A 225 17.99 16.78 -18.10
CA PHE A 225 17.07 15.85 -17.44
C PHE A 225 17.08 16.01 -15.92
N VAL A 226 18.25 15.96 -15.28
CA VAL A 226 18.36 15.99 -13.82
C VAL A 226 18.05 17.38 -13.23
N LYS A 227 18.50 18.47 -13.90
CA LYS A 227 18.39 19.83 -13.35
C LYS A 227 17.12 20.57 -13.77
N VAL A 228 16.48 20.16 -14.86
CA VAL A 228 15.29 20.85 -15.42
C VAL A 228 14.05 19.97 -15.34
N VAL A 229 14.10 18.77 -15.92
CA VAL A 229 12.91 17.89 -16.02
C VAL A 229 12.54 17.27 -14.69
N LEU A 230 13.47 16.66 -13.97
CA LEU A 230 13.18 16.00 -12.69
C LEU A 230 12.57 16.94 -11.65
N PRO A 231 13.07 18.17 -11.43
CA PRO A 231 12.44 19.10 -10.50
C PRO A 231 11.01 19.49 -10.88
N GLN A 232 10.72 19.61 -12.18
CA GLN A 232 9.37 19.93 -12.66
C GLN A 232 8.44 18.70 -12.57
N ALA A 233 8.96 17.49 -12.77
CA ALA A 233 8.22 16.25 -12.68
C ALA A 233 7.97 15.78 -11.22
N THR A 234 8.48 16.46 -10.18
CA THR A 234 8.42 16.00 -8.78
C THR A 234 7.01 15.68 -8.31
N THR A 235 6.01 16.46 -8.71
CA THR A 235 4.60 16.19 -8.36
C THR A 235 4.12 14.87 -8.98
N GLY A 236 4.45 14.62 -10.26
CA GLY A 236 4.14 13.37 -10.95
C GLY A 236 4.89 12.18 -10.37
N ILE A 237 6.17 12.36 -10.03
CA ILE A 237 6.99 11.34 -9.38
C ILE A 237 6.42 10.97 -8.02
N ALA A 238 6.05 11.96 -7.19
CA ALA A 238 5.45 11.72 -5.90
C ALA A 238 4.09 10.99 -6.01
N ALA A 239 3.21 11.42 -6.92
CA ALA A 239 1.94 10.76 -7.16
C ALA A 239 2.14 9.30 -7.62
N THR A 240 3.04 9.07 -8.57
CA THR A 240 3.36 7.73 -9.07
C THR A 240 3.95 6.84 -7.97
N ALA A 241 4.83 7.37 -7.13
CA ALA A 241 5.40 6.65 -5.99
C ALA A 241 4.32 6.18 -5.01
N ILE A 242 3.31 7.02 -4.75
CA ILE A 242 2.19 6.63 -3.88
C ILE A 242 1.41 5.46 -4.49
N PHE A 243 1.07 5.52 -5.79
CA PHE A 243 0.36 4.43 -6.43
C PHE A 243 1.18 3.13 -6.40
N CYS A 244 2.46 3.18 -6.76
CA CYS A 244 3.35 2.02 -6.70
C CYS A 244 3.44 1.46 -5.27
N LEU A 245 3.55 2.33 -4.25
CA LEU A 245 3.62 1.93 -2.86
C LEU A 245 2.32 1.25 -2.40
N ILE A 246 1.15 1.83 -2.72
CA ILE A 246 -0.15 1.24 -2.38
C ILE A 246 -0.29 -0.15 -2.99
N PHE A 247 0.09 -0.34 -4.24
CA PHE A 247 0.03 -1.65 -4.89
C PHE A 247 1.01 -2.65 -4.28
N ALA A 248 2.26 -2.25 -4.03
CA ALA A 248 3.25 -3.13 -3.42
C ALA A 248 2.90 -3.47 -1.96
N TRP A 249 2.33 -2.51 -1.21
CA TRP A 249 1.92 -2.70 0.18
C TRP A 249 0.79 -3.71 0.33
N ASN A 250 -0.23 -3.61 -0.54
CA ASN A 250 -1.43 -4.45 -0.47
C ASN A 250 -1.29 -5.78 -1.26
N GLU A 251 -0.11 -6.05 -1.83
CA GLU A 251 0.06 -7.25 -2.63
C GLU A 251 0.03 -8.49 -1.73
N TYR A 252 -0.83 -9.44 -2.08
CA TYR A 252 -1.11 -10.65 -1.34
C TYR A 252 -0.79 -11.92 -2.15
N ALA A 253 -1.17 -11.96 -3.41
CA ALA A 253 -1.19 -13.17 -4.22
C ALA A 253 0.21 -13.76 -4.45
N PHE A 254 1.14 -12.92 -4.90
CA PHE A 254 2.53 -13.36 -5.09
C PHE A 254 3.25 -13.59 -3.76
N ALA A 255 2.91 -12.81 -2.71
CA ALA A 255 3.49 -13.02 -1.39
C ALA A 255 3.13 -14.39 -0.80
N VAL A 256 1.86 -14.81 -0.89
CA VAL A 256 1.44 -16.16 -0.47
C VAL A 256 2.16 -17.24 -1.24
N LEU A 257 2.35 -17.04 -2.55
CA LEU A 257 2.88 -18.08 -3.42
C LEU A 257 4.39 -18.23 -3.33
N LEU A 258 5.12 -17.13 -3.22
CA LEU A 258 6.58 -17.10 -3.35
C LEU A 258 7.30 -17.05 -2.01
N THR A 259 6.59 -16.82 -0.90
CA THR A 259 7.20 -16.71 0.42
C THR A 259 6.53 -17.64 1.43
N SER A 260 7.34 -18.26 2.28
CA SER A 260 6.85 -19.18 3.32
C SER A 260 7.44 -18.91 4.71
N GLY A 261 8.55 -18.20 4.81
CA GLY A 261 9.26 -18.00 6.07
C GLY A 261 10.01 -16.68 6.14
N ASN A 262 11.19 -16.61 5.55
CA ASN A 262 12.13 -15.49 5.75
C ASN A 262 11.68 -14.17 5.11
N ALA A 263 11.08 -14.23 3.94
CA ALA A 263 10.65 -13.06 3.19
C ALA A 263 9.13 -12.84 3.24
N GLN A 264 8.40 -13.65 3.99
CA GLN A 264 6.95 -13.49 4.11
C GLN A 264 6.59 -12.10 4.59
N THR A 265 5.64 -11.46 3.89
CA THR A 265 5.11 -10.14 4.24
C THR A 265 3.92 -10.24 5.19
N ALA A 266 3.47 -9.12 5.75
CA ALA A 266 2.36 -9.10 6.70
C ALA A 266 0.99 -9.50 6.10
N PRO A 267 0.61 -9.12 4.87
CA PRO A 267 -0.69 -9.46 4.32
C PRO A 267 -1.03 -10.96 4.34
N PRO A 268 -0.16 -11.90 3.90
CA PRO A 268 -0.47 -13.32 4.00
C PRO A 268 -0.40 -13.88 5.43
N PHE A 269 0.29 -13.21 6.34
CA PHE A 269 0.43 -13.68 7.72
C PHE A 269 -0.76 -13.30 8.60
N ILE A 270 -1.30 -12.09 8.47
CA ILE A 270 -2.37 -11.59 9.35
C ILE A 270 -3.59 -12.54 9.38
N PRO A 271 -4.15 -13.00 8.23
CA PRO A 271 -5.34 -13.84 8.26
C PRO A 271 -5.14 -15.24 8.84
N ILE A 272 -3.90 -15.69 9.05
CA ILE A 272 -3.60 -17.01 9.59
C ILE A 272 -3.23 -17.00 11.08
N ILE A 273 -3.40 -15.89 11.78
CA ILE A 273 -3.15 -15.81 13.22
C ILE A 273 -4.23 -16.60 13.96
N ILE A 274 -3.81 -17.65 14.64
CA ILE A 274 -4.68 -18.60 15.35
C ILE A 274 -4.47 -18.44 16.85
N GLY A 275 -5.57 -18.43 17.59
CA GLY A 275 -5.65 -18.53 19.04
C GLY A 275 -6.18 -19.91 19.49
N GLU A 276 -6.45 -20.09 20.78
CA GLU A 276 -6.90 -21.37 21.33
C GLU A 276 -8.26 -21.84 20.80
N GLY A 277 -9.18 -20.92 20.53
CA GLY A 277 -10.54 -21.21 20.04
C GLY A 277 -10.68 -21.15 18.51
N GLY A 278 -9.58 -21.16 17.76
CA GLY A 278 -9.57 -20.95 16.32
C GLY A 278 -8.89 -19.64 15.94
N GLN A 279 -9.46 -18.86 15.04
CA GLN A 279 -8.88 -17.58 14.62
C GLN A 279 -8.92 -16.54 15.75
N ASP A 280 -7.76 -15.94 16.07
CA ASP A 280 -7.67 -14.86 17.06
C ASP A 280 -8.08 -13.53 16.45
N TRP A 281 -9.39 -13.24 16.46
CA TRP A 281 -9.95 -12.04 15.85
C TRP A 281 -9.37 -10.72 16.40
N PRO A 282 -9.16 -10.55 17.73
CA PRO A 282 -8.48 -9.37 18.26
C PRO A 282 -7.05 -9.23 17.75
N ALA A 283 -6.27 -10.31 17.66
CA ALA A 283 -4.91 -10.25 17.14
C ALA A 283 -4.87 -9.97 15.63
N VAL A 284 -5.79 -10.56 14.85
CA VAL A 284 -5.99 -10.26 13.43
C VAL A 284 -6.35 -8.78 13.24
N ALA A 285 -7.28 -8.27 14.05
CA ALA A 285 -7.68 -6.87 14.02
C ALA A 285 -6.55 -5.91 14.44
N ALA A 286 -5.77 -6.28 15.46
CA ALA A 286 -4.59 -5.51 15.88
C ALA A 286 -3.52 -5.47 14.78
N GLY A 287 -3.22 -6.62 14.16
CA GLY A 287 -2.30 -6.72 13.05
C GLY A 287 -2.74 -5.89 11.85
N THR A 288 -4.03 -5.95 11.50
CA THR A 288 -4.62 -5.14 10.42
C THR A 288 -4.58 -3.64 10.75
N THR A 289 -4.89 -3.26 12.00
CA THR A 289 -4.84 -1.86 12.45
C THR A 289 -3.43 -1.29 12.32
N LEU A 290 -2.42 -2.02 12.79
CA LEU A 290 -1.02 -1.62 12.64
C LEU A 290 -0.59 -1.57 11.17
N PHE A 291 -1.08 -2.49 10.36
CA PHE A 291 -0.79 -2.54 8.92
C PHE A 291 -1.42 -1.35 8.16
N LEU A 292 -2.53 -0.79 8.63
CA LEU A 292 -3.13 0.42 8.05
C LEU A 292 -2.33 1.70 8.35
N VAL A 293 -1.59 1.75 9.46
CA VAL A 293 -0.88 2.97 9.89
C VAL A 293 0.03 3.55 8.82
N PRO A 294 0.95 2.80 8.19
CA PRO A 294 1.81 3.35 7.15
C PRO A 294 1.04 3.95 5.97
N ILE A 295 -0.02 3.29 5.50
CA ILE A 295 -0.85 3.80 4.39
C ILE A 295 -1.51 5.12 4.77
N VAL A 296 -2.09 5.21 5.97
CA VAL A 296 -2.71 6.45 6.46
C VAL A 296 -1.68 7.57 6.56
N VAL A 297 -0.51 7.29 7.15
CA VAL A 297 0.58 8.25 7.25
C VAL A 297 1.00 8.75 5.86
N PHE A 298 1.23 7.85 4.90
CA PHE A 298 1.61 8.24 3.54
C PHE A 298 0.53 9.05 2.83
N THR A 299 -0.73 8.62 2.94
CA THR A 299 -1.85 9.34 2.34
C THR A 299 -1.96 10.77 2.88
N VAL A 300 -1.81 10.94 4.19
CA VAL A 300 -1.87 12.27 4.84
C VAL A 300 -0.67 13.14 4.45
N LEU A 301 0.55 12.60 4.47
CA LEU A 301 1.76 13.33 4.10
C LEU A 301 1.73 13.81 2.64
N LEU A 302 1.23 12.97 1.75
CA LEU A 302 1.31 13.17 0.31
C LEU A 302 -0.02 13.67 -0.31
N ARG A 303 -1.05 13.94 0.51
CA ARG A 303 -2.38 14.39 0.06
C ARG A 303 -2.35 15.57 -0.91
N LYS A 304 -1.42 16.51 -0.72
CA LYS A 304 -1.28 17.68 -1.60
C LYS A 304 -0.85 17.31 -3.02
N HIS A 305 -0.04 16.26 -3.15
CA HIS A 305 0.44 15.77 -4.45
C HIS A 305 -0.61 14.89 -5.13
N LEU A 306 -1.37 14.10 -4.37
CA LEU A 306 -2.48 13.29 -4.89
C LEU A 306 -3.56 14.14 -5.54
N LEU A 307 -3.98 15.23 -4.89
CA LEU A 307 -5.02 16.11 -5.42
C LEU A 307 -4.61 16.75 -6.76
N ARG A 308 -3.34 17.09 -6.93
CA ARG A 308 -2.82 17.62 -8.19
C ARG A 308 -2.69 16.52 -9.26
N GLY A 309 -2.28 15.31 -8.91
CA GLY A 309 -2.12 14.22 -9.86
C GLY A 309 -3.44 13.69 -10.43
N ILE A 310 -4.52 13.68 -9.64
CA ILE A 310 -5.84 13.19 -10.08
C ILE A 310 -6.55 14.21 -10.98
N THR A 311 -6.32 15.51 -10.77
CA THR A 311 -6.97 16.56 -11.54
C THR A 311 -6.33 16.80 -12.92
N PHE A 312 -5.09 16.39 -13.15
CA PHE A 312 -4.40 16.51 -14.44
C PHE A 312 -5.02 15.64 -15.56
N GLY A 313 -5.76 14.59 -15.24
CA GLY A 313 -6.50 13.80 -16.23
C GLY A 313 -7.90 14.32 -16.57
N ALA A 314 -8.47 15.22 -15.79
CA ALA A 314 -9.88 15.59 -15.85
C ALA A 314 -10.16 16.99 -16.48
N VAL A 315 -9.17 17.83 -16.66
CA VAL A 315 -9.34 19.18 -17.20
C VAL A 315 -8.42 19.38 -18.42
N ARG A 316 -8.83 18.81 -19.55
CA ARG A 316 -8.43 19.37 -20.86
C ARG A 316 -9.33 20.58 -21.11
N LYS A 317 -8.78 21.79 -21.04
CA LYS A 317 -9.33 22.94 -21.72
C LYS A 317 -9.05 22.86 -23.20
#